data_ea105d58257d03bd83a9563a2c538688
#
_entry.id   ea105d58257d03bd83a9563a2c538688
#
_cell.length_a   1.000
_cell.length_b   1.000
_cell.length_c   1.000
_cell.angle_alpha   90.00
_cell.angle_beta   90.00
_cell.angle_gamma   90.00
#
_symmetry.space_group_name_H-M   'P 1'
#
loop_
_entity.id
_entity.type
_entity.pdbx_description
1 polymer ?
#
loop_
_entity_poly.entity_id
_entity_poly.type
_entity_poly.pdbx_seq_one_letter_code
_entity_poly.pdbx_strand_id
1 'polypeptide(L)'
;MSDSSLPSPEAFLVDYVRRLERRKEGVGAVHVHFSKLSPFNRRDHHIRTAINAFEEIVPEVTGRIFTLSNQDLVFIFDAAEMDEVNAVIFRLKFLFNDDPLISEGKDESGAPASFTDYFDVGQQYKDFLHLTQMLVRANANRPKIISKAAERHNDHPELSDDRAPLTPKILGRIDESLRRADLSNLMRRQAICAVVGDAHPTPVFHELFISIKDLQETLLPDVNVLSNRWLFQHLTEILDRRMLSLLTRSNDASVTGSVSINLNVSTLLSPDFLTFDSNVKAGQRGTIVLELQKIDIFADLGAFFFARDFCRDRGYRICIDGISHLSLPYINRNKLGVDMIKMLWDADMENMDEAHRETMRAAVAESGDTRVILCRCDDERAIKFGHSINITMFQGRHVEQLMSERTKK
;
A
#
# COMPACT_ATOMS: atom_id res chain seq x y z
N MET A 1 -4.67 20.12 42.54
CA MET A 1 -3.57 20.12 41.55
C MET A 1 -4.24 19.81 40.22
N SER A 2 -4.41 20.84 39.41
CA SER A 2 -5.12 20.77 38.12
C SER A 2 -4.24 20.02 37.10
N ASP A 3 -4.75 18.87 36.67
CA ASP A 3 -4.17 18.07 35.59
C ASP A 3 -4.32 18.88 34.29
N SER A 4 -3.25 19.50 33.84
CA SER A 4 -3.17 20.25 32.58
C SER A 4 -2.94 19.28 31.43
N SER A 5 -3.97 18.44 31.15
CA SER A 5 -4.00 17.69 29.90
C SER A 5 -4.20 18.66 28.73
N LEU A 6 -3.33 18.58 27.72
CA LEU A 6 -3.49 19.34 26.47
C LEU A 6 -4.90 19.10 25.89
N PRO A 7 -5.56 20.14 25.35
CA PRO A 7 -6.90 19.98 24.76
C PRO A 7 -6.87 18.96 23.61
N SER A 8 -7.91 18.15 23.50
CA SER A 8 -8.00 17.11 22.44
C SER A 8 -8.10 17.74 21.04
N PRO A 9 -7.73 17.00 19.98
CA PRO A 9 -7.91 17.45 18.58
C PRO A 9 -9.35 17.90 18.29
N GLU A 10 -10.34 17.20 18.84
CA GLU A 10 -11.76 17.54 18.70
C GLU A 10 -12.10 18.88 19.38
N ALA A 11 -11.48 19.20 20.51
CA ALA A 11 -11.66 20.47 21.17
C ALA A 11 -11.09 21.62 20.34
N PHE A 12 -9.93 21.42 19.71
CA PHE A 12 -9.37 22.38 18.76
C PHE A 12 -10.26 22.59 17.55
N LEU A 13 -10.85 21.53 17.01
CA LEU A 13 -11.80 21.61 15.89
C LEU A 13 -13.03 22.45 16.26
N VAL A 14 -13.66 22.18 17.41
CA VAL A 14 -14.83 22.97 17.90
C VAL A 14 -14.47 24.45 18.04
N ASP A 15 -13.34 24.74 18.64
CA ASP A 15 -12.87 26.12 18.83
C ASP A 15 -12.63 26.83 17.49
N TYR A 16 -12.07 26.12 16.52
CA TYR A 16 -11.88 26.65 15.15
C TYR A 16 -13.22 26.93 14.48
N VAL A 17 -14.15 25.99 14.52
CA VAL A 17 -15.49 26.13 13.89
C VAL A 17 -16.27 27.28 14.53
N ARG A 18 -16.18 27.50 15.85
CA ARG A 18 -16.80 28.66 16.53
C ARG A 18 -16.24 29.99 16.02
N ARG A 19 -14.95 30.05 15.73
CA ARG A 19 -14.32 31.26 15.15
C ARG A 19 -14.75 31.53 13.72
N LEU A 20 -15.13 30.49 12.97
CA LEU A 20 -15.65 30.63 11.59
C LEU A 20 -17.05 31.25 11.54
N GLU A 21 -17.81 31.33 12.63
CA GLU A 21 -19.20 31.86 12.63
C GLU A 21 -19.34 33.19 11.88
N ARG A 22 -18.36 34.08 12.04
CA ARG A 22 -18.34 35.41 11.39
C ARG A 22 -17.82 35.42 9.98
N ARG A 23 -17.22 34.32 9.49
CA ARG A 23 -16.58 34.20 8.18
C ARG A 23 -16.88 32.85 7.54
N LYS A 24 -18.09 32.36 7.71
CA LYS A 24 -18.50 31.03 7.25
C LYS A 24 -18.86 30.95 5.76
N GLU A 25 -19.15 32.12 5.13
CA GLU A 25 -19.52 32.18 3.72
C GLU A 25 -18.35 31.75 2.83
N GLY A 26 -18.61 30.90 1.86
CA GLY A 26 -17.59 30.34 0.97
C GLY A 26 -16.66 29.31 1.61
N VAL A 27 -17.01 28.78 2.80
CA VAL A 27 -16.24 27.74 3.48
C VAL A 27 -16.91 26.39 3.28
N GLY A 28 -16.14 25.42 2.77
CA GLY A 28 -16.48 24.01 2.67
C GLY A 28 -15.83 23.21 3.80
N ALA A 29 -16.44 22.07 4.15
CA ALA A 29 -15.81 21.09 5.01
C ALA A 29 -16.12 19.67 4.54
N VAL A 30 -15.16 18.77 4.69
CA VAL A 30 -15.36 17.34 4.48
C VAL A 30 -14.91 16.58 5.72
N HIS A 31 -15.75 15.65 6.16
CA HIS A 31 -15.43 14.67 7.19
C HIS A 31 -15.18 13.32 6.55
N VAL A 32 -13.99 12.78 6.69
CA VAL A 32 -13.59 11.48 6.15
C VAL A 32 -13.56 10.45 7.27
N HIS A 33 -14.35 9.39 7.12
CA HIS A 33 -14.59 8.38 8.13
C HIS A 33 -13.60 7.20 8.04
N PHE A 34 -12.35 7.41 8.36
CA PHE A 34 -11.39 6.32 8.40
C PHE A 34 -11.71 5.30 9.50
N SER A 35 -12.35 5.73 10.58
CA SER A 35 -12.76 4.84 11.68
C SER A 35 -13.82 3.80 11.28
N LYS A 36 -14.50 4.00 10.14
CA LYS A 36 -15.52 3.07 9.61
C LYS A 36 -14.95 2.08 8.59
N LEU A 37 -13.69 2.25 8.16
CA LEU A 37 -13.03 1.26 7.31
C LEU A 37 -12.86 -0.07 8.06
N SER A 38 -12.74 -1.15 7.34
CA SER A 38 -12.40 -2.47 7.89
C SER A 38 -11.06 -2.43 8.65
N PRO A 39 -10.82 -3.33 9.62
CA PRO A 39 -9.57 -3.35 10.39
C PRO A 39 -8.32 -3.44 9.52
N PHE A 40 -8.41 -4.15 8.40
CA PHE A 40 -7.31 -4.27 7.45
C PHE A 40 -6.90 -2.91 6.86
N ASN A 41 -7.89 -2.05 6.54
CA ASN A 41 -7.67 -0.73 5.94
C ASN A 41 -7.49 0.39 6.98
N ARG A 42 -7.81 0.15 8.26
CA ARG A 42 -7.56 1.08 9.39
C ARG A 42 -6.14 1.02 9.95
N ARG A 43 -5.22 0.34 9.33
CA ARG A 43 -3.82 0.31 9.79
C ARG A 43 -3.23 1.72 9.71
N ASP A 44 -2.44 2.09 10.71
CA ASP A 44 -1.87 3.43 10.87
C ASP A 44 -1.25 4.00 9.59
N HIS A 45 -0.67 3.15 8.78
CA HIS A 45 -0.03 3.58 7.54
C HIS A 45 -1.01 3.89 6.41
N HIS A 46 -2.11 3.13 6.27
CA HIS A 46 -3.16 3.46 5.30
C HIS A 46 -3.74 4.83 5.64
N ILE A 47 -4.03 5.05 6.93
CA ILE A 47 -4.55 6.32 7.43
C ILE A 47 -3.55 7.45 7.20
N ARG A 48 -2.25 7.24 7.49
CA ARG A 48 -1.22 8.27 7.24
C ARG A 48 -1.04 8.60 5.77
N THR A 49 -1.02 7.60 4.88
CA THR A 49 -0.99 7.83 3.44
C THR A 49 -2.19 8.67 2.99
N ALA A 50 -3.37 8.38 3.55
CA ALA A 50 -4.57 9.15 3.26
C ALA A 50 -4.50 10.58 3.79
N ILE A 51 -3.97 10.79 4.99
CA ILE A 51 -3.76 12.13 5.57
C ILE A 51 -2.74 12.92 4.75
N ASN A 52 -1.62 12.31 4.37
CA ASN A 52 -0.59 12.96 3.55
C ASN A 52 -1.15 13.44 2.22
N ALA A 53 -2.07 12.68 1.59
CA ALA A 53 -2.72 13.11 0.36
C ALA A 53 -3.50 14.43 0.51
N PHE A 54 -4.03 14.73 1.70
CA PHE A 54 -4.60 16.04 2.00
C PHE A 54 -3.54 17.08 2.33
N GLU A 55 -2.46 16.69 3.02
CA GLU A 55 -1.36 17.63 3.35
C GLU A 55 -0.66 18.14 2.09
N GLU A 56 -0.57 17.33 1.03
CA GLU A 56 0.01 17.72 -0.26
C GLU A 56 -0.74 18.87 -0.93
N ILE A 57 -2.06 18.95 -0.78
CA ILE A 57 -2.87 20.03 -1.38
C ILE A 57 -2.96 21.27 -0.50
N VAL A 58 -2.65 21.21 0.80
CA VAL A 58 -2.73 22.37 1.72
C VAL A 58 -1.93 23.59 1.24
N PRO A 59 -0.74 23.48 0.63
CA PRO A 59 -0.05 24.62 0.07
C PRO A 59 -0.76 25.30 -1.10
N GLU A 60 -1.60 24.57 -1.83
CA GLU A 60 -2.34 25.02 -3.01
C GLU A 60 -3.77 25.42 -2.67
N VAL A 61 -4.32 24.83 -1.59
CA VAL A 61 -5.70 25.01 -1.13
C VAL A 61 -5.70 25.75 0.20
N THR A 62 -6.44 26.85 0.29
CA THR A 62 -6.62 27.58 1.57
C THR A 62 -7.46 26.74 2.52
N GLY A 63 -6.84 25.97 3.39
CA GLY A 63 -7.56 25.03 4.24
C GLY A 63 -6.84 24.63 5.52
N ARG A 64 -7.55 23.89 6.38
CA ARG A 64 -7.02 23.35 7.62
C ARG A 64 -7.48 21.93 7.88
N ILE A 65 -6.52 21.04 8.15
CA ILE A 65 -6.74 19.64 8.48
C ILE A 65 -6.81 19.47 10.00
N PHE A 66 -7.76 18.62 10.45
CA PHE A 66 -7.89 18.14 11.82
C PHE A 66 -7.95 16.62 11.79
N THR A 67 -6.91 15.98 12.30
CA THR A 67 -6.91 14.54 12.54
C THR A 67 -7.47 14.26 13.92
N LEU A 68 -8.56 13.51 14.01
CA LEU A 68 -9.29 13.23 15.23
C LEU A 68 -8.70 12.05 16.00
N SER A 69 -9.04 11.93 17.27
CA SER A 69 -8.56 10.84 18.15
C SER A 69 -9.03 9.44 17.72
N ASN A 70 -10.06 9.35 16.89
CA ASN A 70 -10.55 8.10 16.29
C ASN A 70 -9.93 7.82 14.91
N GLN A 71 -8.92 8.59 14.50
CA GLN A 71 -8.27 8.56 13.20
C GLN A 71 -9.09 9.17 12.04
N ASP A 72 -10.33 9.61 12.25
CA ASP A 72 -11.07 10.36 11.23
C ASP A 72 -10.36 11.70 10.92
N LEU A 73 -10.65 12.23 9.74
CA LEU A 73 -10.10 13.51 9.29
C LEU A 73 -11.23 14.50 9.00
N VAL A 74 -11.10 15.71 9.48
CA VAL A 74 -11.93 16.85 9.06
C VAL A 74 -11.05 17.85 8.35
N PHE A 75 -11.35 18.14 7.08
CA PHE A 75 -10.68 19.17 6.29
C PHE A 75 -11.66 20.31 6.04
N ILE A 76 -11.27 21.52 6.44
CA ILE A 76 -12.04 22.77 6.25
C ILE A 76 -11.26 23.59 5.23
N PHE A 77 -11.92 24.04 4.16
CA PHE A 77 -11.26 24.61 2.99
C PHE A 77 -12.13 25.71 2.33
N ASP A 78 -11.57 26.48 1.41
CA ASP A 78 -12.33 27.43 0.59
C ASP A 78 -13.21 26.63 -0.41
N ALA A 79 -14.51 26.90 -0.43
CA ALA A 79 -15.44 26.16 -1.29
C ALA A 79 -15.14 26.31 -2.80
N ALA A 80 -14.38 27.34 -3.19
CA ALA A 80 -13.91 27.51 -4.57
C ALA A 80 -12.92 26.40 -4.99
N GLU A 81 -12.29 25.71 -4.02
CA GLU A 81 -11.27 24.69 -4.23
C GLU A 81 -11.83 23.28 -4.05
N MET A 82 -13.15 23.10 -4.22
CA MET A 82 -13.84 21.83 -4.07
C MET A 82 -13.34 20.76 -5.06
N ASP A 83 -12.91 21.14 -6.25
CA ASP A 83 -12.49 20.19 -7.28
C ASP A 83 -11.16 19.53 -6.89
N GLU A 84 -10.23 20.25 -6.27
CA GLU A 84 -8.96 19.74 -5.74
C GLU A 84 -9.22 18.75 -4.59
N VAL A 85 -10.14 19.11 -3.68
CA VAL A 85 -10.53 18.24 -2.57
C VAL A 85 -11.20 16.97 -3.09
N ASN A 86 -12.09 17.07 -4.08
CA ASN A 86 -12.73 15.92 -4.70
C ASN A 86 -11.72 15.02 -5.41
N ALA A 87 -10.67 15.57 -6.03
CA ALA A 87 -9.60 14.78 -6.63
C ALA A 87 -8.87 13.92 -5.58
N VAL A 88 -8.58 14.47 -4.38
CA VAL A 88 -8.01 13.70 -3.28
C VAL A 88 -8.97 12.63 -2.79
N ILE A 89 -10.25 12.97 -2.55
CA ILE A 89 -11.26 11.99 -2.12
C ILE A 89 -11.41 10.87 -3.14
N PHE A 90 -11.38 11.18 -4.42
CA PHE A 90 -11.42 10.16 -5.48
C PHE A 90 -10.21 9.22 -5.41
N ARG A 91 -8.99 9.75 -5.21
CA ARG A 91 -7.78 8.95 -5.00
C ARG A 91 -7.92 8.05 -3.77
N LEU A 92 -8.45 8.57 -2.66
CA LEU A 92 -8.67 7.77 -1.45
C LEU A 92 -9.71 6.66 -1.64
N LYS A 93 -10.82 6.95 -2.31
CA LYS A 93 -11.81 5.93 -2.65
C LYS A 93 -11.20 4.83 -3.52
N PHE A 94 -10.30 5.18 -4.41
CA PHE A 94 -9.57 4.19 -5.21
C PHE A 94 -8.57 3.40 -4.36
N LEU A 95 -7.86 4.06 -3.45
CA LEU A 95 -6.91 3.41 -2.53
C LEU A 95 -7.58 2.35 -1.64
N PHE A 96 -8.82 2.63 -1.20
CA PHE A 96 -9.62 1.77 -0.32
C PHE A 96 -10.77 1.07 -1.06
N ASN A 97 -10.71 0.91 -2.39
CA ASN A 97 -11.82 0.37 -3.18
C ASN A 97 -12.19 -1.08 -2.84
N ASP A 98 -11.30 -1.81 -2.19
CA ASP A 98 -11.51 -3.16 -1.66
C ASP A 98 -12.18 -3.16 -0.26
N ASP A 99 -12.47 -1.98 0.32
CA ASP A 99 -13.19 -1.87 1.59
C ASP A 99 -14.71 -1.86 1.36
N PRO A 100 -15.50 -2.63 2.15
CA PRO A 100 -16.97 -2.62 2.05
C PRO A 100 -17.58 -1.24 2.19
N LEU A 101 -16.94 -0.34 2.94
CA LEU A 101 -17.40 1.05 3.09
C LEU A 101 -17.39 1.80 1.75
N ILE A 102 -16.43 1.50 0.88
CA ILE A 102 -16.28 2.15 -0.43
C ILE A 102 -17.05 1.39 -1.51
N SER A 103 -16.91 0.05 -1.54
CA SER A 103 -17.46 -0.81 -2.60
C SER A 103 -18.96 -1.03 -2.44
N GLU A 104 -19.47 -1.14 -1.21
CA GLU A 104 -20.86 -1.48 -0.91
C GLU A 104 -21.61 -0.37 -0.14
N GLY A 105 -20.92 0.64 0.35
CA GLY A 105 -21.51 1.67 1.22
C GLY A 105 -21.95 1.14 2.58
N LYS A 106 -21.22 0.16 3.12
CA LYS A 106 -21.51 -0.50 4.40
C LYS A 106 -20.29 -0.44 5.32
N ASP A 107 -20.54 -0.27 6.61
CA ASP A 107 -19.49 -0.42 7.62
C ASP A 107 -19.20 -1.90 7.95
N GLU A 108 -18.24 -2.12 8.85
CA GLU A 108 -17.84 -3.45 9.32
C GLU A 108 -18.99 -4.30 9.89
N SER A 109 -20.07 -3.65 10.39
CA SER A 109 -21.26 -4.33 10.89
C SER A 109 -22.28 -4.67 9.80
N GLY A 110 -22.05 -4.26 8.55
CA GLY A 110 -22.96 -4.37 7.43
C GLY A 110 -24.05 -3.29 7.39
N ALA A 111 -23.97 -2.27 8.27
CA ALA A 111 -24.91 -1.16 8.26
C ALA A 111 -24.56 -0.14 7.16
N PRO A 112 -25.55 0.51 6.52
CA PRO A 112 -25.30 1.56 5.55
C PRO A 112 -24.44 2.69 6.15
N ALA A 113 -23.36 3.04 5.50
CA ALA A 113 -22.44 4.06 5.96
C ALA A 113 -21.82 4.82 4.77
N SER A 114 -21.39 6.06 5.02
CA SER A 114 -20.67 6.87 4.06
C SER A 114 -19.20 6.95 4.45
N PHE A 115 -18.32 6.96 3.45
CA PHE A 115 -16.88 7.23 3.64
C PHE A 115 -16.62 8.71 3.89
N THR A 116 -17.43 9.61 3.30
CA THR A 116 -17.27 11.05 3.42
C THR A 116 -18.59 11.78 3.58
N ASP A 117 -18.63 12.76 4.49
CA ASP A 117 -19.73 13.70 4.60
C ASP A 117 -19.23 15.11 4.28
N TYR A 118 -19.94 15.82 3.39
CA TYR A 118 -19.63 17.18 2.95
C TYR A 118 -20.56 18.18 3.60
N PHE A 119 -20.03 19.36 3.92
CA PHE A 119 -20.77 20.48 4.50
C PHE A 119 -20.46 21.78 3.76
N ASP A 120 -21.50 22.47 3.34
CA ASP A 120 -21.44 23.89 3.08
C ASP A 120 -21.57 24.62 4.41
N VAL A 121 -20.45 25.07 4.97
CA VAL A 121 -20.42 25.68 6.30
C VAL A 121 -21.23 26.98 6.33
N GLY A 122 -21.35 27.70 5.21
CA GLY A 122 -22.20 28.90 5.10
C GLY A 122 -23.66 28.59 5.40
N GLN A 123 -24.19 27.54 4.78
CA GLN A 123 -25.60 27.15 4.88
C GLN A 123 -25.86 26.21 6.05
N GLN A 124 -24.94 25.28 6.34
CA GLN A 124 -25.09 24.18 7.32
C GLN A 124 -24.27 24.41 8.61
N TYR A 125 -23.96 25.66 8.96
CA TYR A 125 -23.10 25.98 10.11
C TYR A 125 -23.56 25.31 11.41
N LYS A 126 -24.85 25.33 11.69
CA LYS A 126 -25.38 24.75 12.92
C LYS A 126 -25.21 23.23 12.97
N ASP A 127 -25.43 22.56 11.85
CA ASP A 127 -25.31 21.10 11.74
C ASP A 127 -23.83 20.70 11.85
N PHE A 128 -22.95 21.45 11.19
CA PHE A 128 -21.51 21.21 11.27
C PHE A 128 -20.95 21.48 12.67
N LEU A 129 -21.38 22.57 13.34
CA LEU A 129 -21.00 22.83 14.72
C LEU A 129 -21.54 21.74 15.66
N HIS A 130 -22.79 21.26 15.46
CA HIS A 130 -23.35 20.16 16.22
C HIS A 130 -22.53 18.87 16.04
N LEU A 131 -22.17 18.51 14.81
CA LEU A 131 -21.26 17.38 14.53
C LEU A 131 -19.97 17.49 15.33
N THR A 132 -19.28 18.64 15.28
CA THR A 132 -18.01 18.81 16.00
C THR A 132 -18.16 18.67 17.51
N GLN A 133 -19.27 19.14 18.08
CA GLN A 133 -19.59 18.95 19.51
C GLN A 133 -19.87 17.48 19.85
N MET A 134 -20.54 16.74 18.95
CA MET A 134 -20.78 15.30 19.11
C MET A 134 -19.46 14.53 19.10
N LEU A 135 -18.50 14.89 18.26
CA LEU A 135 -17.15 14.29 18.22
C LEU A 135 -16.40 14.48 19.54
N VAL A 136 -16.48 15.67 20.16
CA VAL A 136 -15.91 15.90 21.50
C VAL A 136 -16.54 14.99 22.54
N ARG A 137 -17.90 14.87 22.54
CA ARG A 137 -18.63 14.02 23.50
C ARG A 137 -18.30 12.53 23.29
N ALA A 138 -18.22 12.09 22.04
CA ALA A 138 -17.84 10.73 21.69
C ALA A 138 -16.41 10.40 22.19
N ASN A 139 -15.47 11.33 22.04
CA ASN A 139 -14.13 11.17 22.55
C ASN A 139 -14.06 11.15 24.08
N ALA A 140 -14.86 11.97 24.76
CA ALA A 140 -14.92 12.01 26.24
C ALA A 140 -15.52 10.72 26.83
N ASN A 141 -16.46 10.10 26.13
CA ASN A 141 -17.11 8.83 26.52
C ASN A 141 -16.33 7.59 26.09
N ARG A 142 -15.26 7.75 25.32
CA ARG A 142 -14.37 6.63 25.00
C ARG A 142 -13.69 6.19 26.31
N PRO A 143 -13.80 4.91 26.70
CA PRO A 143 -13.04 4.44 27.83
C PRO A 143 -11.58 4.79 27.54
N LYS A 144 -10.92 5.46 28.48
CA LYS A 144 -9.47 5.65 28.45
C LYS A 144 -8.83 4.27 28.61
N ILE A 145 -8.81 3.51 27.56
CA ILE A 145 -8.05 2.29 27.43
C ILE A 145 -6.62 2.79 27.29
N ILE A 146 -5.98 3.00 28.44
CA ILE A 146 -4.55 3.11 28.55
C ILE A 146 -3.99 1.98 27.69
N SER A 147 -3.38 2.35 26.56
CA SER A 147 -2.36 1.67 25.75
C SER A 147 -2.24 0.12 25.78
N LYS A 148 -3.26 -0.62 26.21
CA LYS A 148 -3.29 -2.09 26.15
C LYS A 148 -4.16 -2.64 25.01
N ALA A 149 -4.88 -1.81 24.27
CA ALA A 149 -5.75 -2.25 23.17
C ALA A 149 -5.08 -2.12 21.78
N ALA A 150 -3.89 -1.53 21.68
CA ALA A 150 -3.05 -1.68 20.50
C ALA A 150 -2.46 -3.10 20.35
N GLU A 151 -2.64 -3.95 21.37
CA GLU A 151 -2.08 -5.30 21.42
C GLU A 151 -3.06 -6.43 21.02
N ARG A 152 -4.31 -6.14 20.62
CA ARG A 152 -5.31 -7.20 20.45
C ARG A 152 -6.01 -7.29 19.10
N HIS A 153 -5.46 -6.75 18.03
CA HIS A 153 -6.01 -7.01 16.68
C HIS A 153 -4.91 -7.27 15.66
N ASN A 154 -4.07 -8.25 15.96
CA ASN A 154 -3.37 -9.06 14.98
C ASN A 154 -3.93 -10.47 15.10
N ASP A 155 -5.11 -10.71 14.54
CA ASP A 155 -5.60 -12.05 14.26
C ASP A 155 -4.95 -12.61 12.98
N HIS A 156 -3.64 -12.57 12.94
CA HIS A 156 -2.82 -13.66 12.46
C HIS A 156 -2.25 -14.31 13.73
N PRO A 157 -2.38 -15.63 13.93
CA PRO A 157 -1.88 -16.33 15.12
C PRO A 157 -0.34 -16.49 15.08
N GLU A 158 0.39 -15.46 14.73
CA GLU A 158 1.84 -15.42 14.83
C GLU A 158 2.28 -14.06 15.34
N LEU A 159 2.70 -14.08 16.63
CA LEU A 159 3.58 -13.14 17.29
C LEU A 159 2.88 -11.91 17.94
N SER A 160 2.58 -12.04 19.22
CA SER A 160 2.82 -10.95 20.17
C SER A 160 4.32 -10.62 20.08
N ASP A 161 4.66 -9.64 19.24
CA ASP A 161 6.05 -9.24 19.03
C ASP A 161 6.43 -8.28 20.15
N ASP A 162 7.02 -8.81 21.23
CA ASP A 162 7.51 -8.03 22.37
C ASP A 162 8.74 -7.16 22.03
N ARG A 163 9.16 -7.12 20.77
CA ARG A 163 10.30 -6.36 20.30
C ARG A 163 10.02 -4.86 20.34
N ALA A 164 11.08 -4.07 20.57
CA ALA A 164 10.98 -2.62 20.60
C ALA A 164 10.48 -2.03 19.27
N PRO A 165 9.60 -0.99 19.28
CA PRO A 165 9.12 -0.39 18.05
C PRO A 165 10.25 0.30 17.28
N LEU A 166 10.17 0.27 15.94
CA LEU A 166 11.06 1.03 15.08
C LEU A 166 10.90 2.52 15.34
N THR A 167 12.00 3.22 15.61
CA THR A 167 12.04 4.66 15.85
C THR A 167 12.95 5.36 14.84
N PRO A 168 12.83 6.69 14.62
CA PRO A 168 13.72 7.42 13.73
C PRO A 168 15.20 7.28 14.10
N LYS A 169 15.51 7.21 15.41
CA LYS A 169 16.89 7.02 15.92
C LYS A 169 17.42 5.63 15.56
N ILE A 170 16.59 4.61 15.71
CA ILE A 170 16.94 3.22 15.34
C ILE A 170 17.14 3.17 13.82
N LEU A 171 16.22 3.75 13.03
CA LEU A 171 16.32 3.78 11.58
C LEU A 171 17.59 4.47 11.07
N GLY A 172 17.99 5.59 11.67
CA GLY A 172 19.27 6.24 11.32
C GLY A 172 20.49 5.35 11.58
N ARG A 173 20.46 4.56 12.68
CA ARG A 173 21.51 3.57 12.97
C ARG A 173 21.50 2.40 11.99
N ILE A 174 20.31 1.97 11.57
CA ILE A 174 20.12 0.93 10.55
C ILE A 174 20.72 1.40 9.23
N ASP A 175 20.38 2.61 8.77
CA ASP A 175 20.92 3.16 7.52
C ASP A 175 22.46 3.15 7.52
N GLU A 176 23.09 3.63 8.60
CA GLU A 176 24.53 3.61 8.74
C GLU A 176 25.11 2.19 8.73
N SER A 177 24.45 1.24 9.41
CA SER A 177 24.87 -0.16 9.44
C SER A 177 24.71 -0.82 8.07
N LEU A 178 23.59 -0.59 7.38
CA LEU A 178 23.30 -1.11 6.06
C LEU A 178 24.24 -0.56 4.99
N ARG A 179 24.73 0.67 5.15
CA ARG A 179 25.76 1.23 4.23
C ARG A 179 27.03 0.42 4.20
N ARG A 180 27.39 -0.23 5.31
CA ARG A 180 28.63 -0.99 5.48
C ARG A 180 28.42 -2.50 5.35
N ALA A 181 27.20 -2.98 5.55
CA ALA A 181 26.88 -4.40 5.52
C ALA A 181 26.92 -4.96 4.10
N ASP A 182 27.41 -6.18 3.98
CA ASP A 182 27.21 -7.01 2.79
C ASP A 182 25.83 -7.70 2.90
N LEU A 183 24.89 -7.23 2.09
CA LEU A 183 23.51 -7.75 2.06
C LEU A 183 23.33 -8.89 1.05
N SER A 184 24.38 -9.34 0.37
CA SER A 184 24.28 -10.42 -0.62
C SER A 184 23.71 -11.71 -0.02
N ASN A 185 24.02 -12.00 1.25
CA ASN A 185 23.50 -13.15 1.97
C ASN A 185 22.01 -13.02 2.35
N LEU A 186 21.45 -11.83 2.34
CA LEU A 186 20.02 -11.56 2.62
C LEU A 186 19.19 -11.46 1.34
N MET A 187 19.85 -11.41 0.17
CA MET A 187 19.19 -11.44 -1.11
C MET A 187 18.61 -12.83 -1.37
N ARG A 188 17.34 -12.88 -1.69
CA ARG A 188 16.60 -14.09 -2.03
C ARG A 188 16.16 -14.02 -3.49
N ARG A 189 15.93 -15.21 -4.03
CA ARG A 189 15.44 -15.38 -5.40
C ARG A 189 14.26 -16.32 -5.38
N GLN A 190 13.12 -15.90 -5.92
CA GLN A 190 11.92 -16.71 -6.03
C GLN A 190 11.43 -16.78 -7.47
N ALA A 191 11.13 -17.98 -7.95
CA ALA A 191 10.67 -18.17 -9.32
C ALA A 191 9.21 -17.77 -9.50
N ILE A 192 8.95 -17.03 -10.59
CA ILE A 192 7.61 -16.89 -11.16
C ILE A 192 7.53 -17.88 -12.32
N CYS A 193 6.57 -18.80 -12.24
CA CYS A 193 6.46 -19.93 -13.16
C CYS A 193 5.17 -19.86 -13.97
N ALA A 194 5.26 -20.30 -15.22
CA ALA A 194 4.10 -20.70 -15.98
C ALA A 194 3.69 -22.13 -15.58
N VAL A 195 2.41 -22.32 -15.25
CA VAL A 195 1.79 -23.62 -14.96
C VAL A 195 0.53 -23.71 -15.83
N VAL A 196 0.52 -24.62 -16.80
CA VAL A 196 -0.58 -24.79 -17.73
C VAL A 196 -1.18 -26.17 -17.53
N GLY A 197 -2.42 -26.24 -17.05
CA GLY A 197 -3.05 -27.50 -16.66
C GLY A 197 -2.22 -28.26 -15.64
N ASP A 198 -2.03 -29.55 -15.86
CA ASP A 198 -1.21 -30.42 -15.00
C ASP A 198 0.28 -30.43 -15.39
N ALA A 199 0.70 -29.51 -16.27
CA ALA A 199 2.10 -29.43 -16.67
C ALA A 199 3.01 -28.97 -15.52
N HIS A 200 4.23 -29.48 -15.53
CA HIS A 200 5.24 -29.08 -14.56
C HIS A 200 5.57 -27.57 -14.67
N PRO A 201 5.70 -26.85 -13.54
CA PRO A 201 6.02 -25.43 -13.54
C PRO A 201 7.29 -25.12 -14.34
N THR A 202 7.21 -24.15 -15.24
CA THR A 202 8.34 -23.68 -16.05
C THR A 202 8.68 -22.24 -15.62
N PRO A 203 9.92 -21.97 -15.13
CA PRO A 203 10.33 -20.63 -14.73
C PRO A 203 10.27 -19.66 -15.91
N VAL A 204 9.64 -18.50 -15.71
CA VAL A 204 9.57 -17.40 -16.69
C VAL A 204 10.57 -16.31 -16.33
N PHE A 205 10.60 -15.91 -15.08
CA PHE A 205 11.58 -15.01 -14.49
C PHE A 205 11.66 -15.22 -12.98
N HIS A 206 12.59 -14.51 -12.32
CA HIS A 206 12.78 -14.65 -10.88
C HIS A 206 12.69 -13.29 -10.21
N GLU A 207 11.93 -13.21 -9.13
CA GLU A 207 11.97 -12.06 -8.24
C GLU A 207 13.24 -12.09 -7.38
N LEU A 208 13.93 -10.95 -7.34
CA LEU A 208 15.05 -10.70 -6.44
C LEU A 208 14.60 -9.73 -5.36
N PHE A 209 14.72 -10.13 -4.11
CA PHE A 209 14.33 -9.29 -2.98
C PHE A 209 15.24 -9.49 -1.77
N ILE A 210 15.32 -8.46 -0.92
CA ILE A 210 15.97 -8.58 0.39
C ILE A 210 14.90 -9.07 1.36
N SER A 211 15.18 -10.21 2.00
CA SER A 211 14.27 -10.80 2.99
C SER A 211 14.21 -9.91 4.24
N ILE A 212 13.06 -9.27 4.47
CA ILE A 212 12.82 -8.46 5.68
C ILE A 212 12.91 -9.32 6.94
N LYS A 213 12.43 -10.56 6.86
CA LYS A 213 12.53 -11.52 7.98
C LYS A 213 14.00 -11.80 8.33
N ASP A 214 14.81 -12.16 7.34
CA ASP A 214 16.22 -12.47 7.57
C ASP A 214 17.01 -11.22 8.00
N LEU A 215 16.67 -10.05 7.44
CA LEU A 215 17.21 -8.77 7.86
C LEU A 215 16.91 -8.52 9.34
N GLN A 216 15.67 -8.72 9.74
CA GLN A 216 15.22 -8.52 11.10
C GLN A 216 15.92 -9.48 12.05
N GLU A 217 15.95 -10.78 11.73
CA GLU A 217 16.60 -11.81 12.56
C GLU A 217 18.12 -11.59 12.68
N THR A 218 18.76 -11.08 11.61
CA THR A 218 20.23 -10.95 11.57
C THR A 218 20.73 -9.63 12.13
N LEU A 219 20.06 -8.51 11.79
CA LEU A 219 20.54 -7.17 12.11
C LEU A 219 19.71 -6.45 13.17
N LEU A 220 18.46 -6.86 13.38
CA LEU A 220 17.48 -6.15 14.20
C LEU A 220 16.63 -7.13 15.07
N PRO A 221 17.25 -8.10 15.78
CA PRO A 221 16.50 -9.14 16.46
C PRO A 221 15.53 -8.58 17.52
N ASP A 222 15.86 -7.43 18.10
CA ASP A 222 15.08 -6.78 19.17
C ASP A 222 14.14 -5.69 18.69
N VAL A 223 14.00 -5.48 17.36
CA VAL A 223 13.21 -4.39 16.77
C VAL A 223 12.09 -4.93 15.91
N ASN A 224 10.85 -4.51 16.19
CA ASN A 224 9.74 -4.72 15.27
C ASN A 224 9.77 -3.68 14.16
N VAL A 225 10.32 -4.04 13.00
CA VAL A 225 10.47 -3.13 11.85
C VAL A 225 9.12 -2.75 11.23
N LEU A 226 8.06 -3.54 11.45
CA LEU A 226 6.71 -3.30 10.95
C LEU A 226 5.86 -2.43 11.89
N SER A 227 6.37 -2.13 13.10
CA SER A 227 5.64 -1.38 14.13
C SER A 227 5.31 0.06 13.73
N ASN A 228 6.08 0.64 12.81
CA ASN A 228 5.85 1.97 12.25
C ASN A 228 6.09 1.95 10.75
N ARG A 229 5.03 2.04 9.98
CA ARG A 229 5.12 1.87 8.53
C ARG A 229 5.77 3.04 7.79
N TRP A 230 5.65 4.27 8.28
CA TRP A 230 6.41 5.39 7.71
C TRP A 230 7.91 5.10 7.76
N LEU A 231 8.38 4.67 8.93
CA LEU A 231 9.77 4.29 9.10
C LEU A 231 10.10 3.02 8.31
N PHE A 232 9.13 2.10 8.17
CA PHE A 232 9.27 0.93 7.32
C PHE A 232 9.34 1.30 5.84
N GLN A 233 8.50 2.23 5.35
CA GLN A 233 8.59 2.75 3.98
C GLN A 233 9.97 3.35 3.72
N HIS A 234 10.47 4.17 4.64
CA HIS A 234 11.82 4.72 4.51
C HIS A 234 12.90 3.64 4.56
N LEU A 235 12.72 2.59 5.37
CA LEU A 235 13.59 1.42 5.37
C LEU A 235 13.58 0.71 4.00
N THR A 236 12.41 0.54 3.38
CA THR A 236 12.34 -0.08 2.04
C THR A 236 13.07 0.75 1.00
N GLU A 237 13.00 2.07 1.02
CA GLU A 237 13.79 2.94 0.13
C GLU A 237 15.31 2.80 0.35
N ILE A 238 15.75 2.63 1.61
CA ILE A 238 17.17 2.33 1.90
C ILE A 238 17.55 0.97 1.30
N LEU A 239 16.69 -0.04 1.45
CA LEU A 239 16.92 -1.38 0.90
C LEU A 239 16.93 -1.37 -0.63
N ASP A 240 16.06 -0.59 -1.27
CA ASP A 240 16.07 -0.39 -2.73
C ASP A 240 17.44 0.10 -3.22
N ARG A 241 17.95 1.18 -2.61
CA ARG A 241 19.27 1.73 -2.95
C ARG A 241 20.37 0.70 -2.76
N ARG A 242 20.31 -0.11 -1.71
CA ARG A 242 21.24 -1.19 -1.46
C ARG A 242 21.14 -2.30 -2.49
N MET A 243 19.91 -2.70 -2.85
CA MET A 243 19.65 -3.68 -3.92
C MET A 243 20.23 -3.21 -5.25
N LEU A 244 19.95 -1.98 -5.67
CA LEU A 244 20.50 -1.40 -6.90
C LEU A 244 22.04 -1.38 -6.88
N SER A 245 22.65 -1.02 -5.75
CA SER A 245 24.10 -1.03 -5.58
C SER A 245 24.70 -2.44 -5.67
N LEU A 246 24.04 -3.46 -5.09
CA LEU A 246 24.46 -4.86 -5.20
C LEU A 246 24.38 -5.34 -6.65
N LEU A 247 23.30 -5.07 -7.34
CA LEU A 247 23.09 -5.47 -8.74
C LEU A 247 24.07 -4.77 -9.67
N THR A 248 24.49 -3.54 -9.36
CA THR A 248 25.51 -2.80 -10.11
C THR A 248 26.92 -3.40 -9.94
N ARG A 249 27.24 -3.91 -8.74
CA ARG A 249 28.57 -4.44 -8.40
C ARG A 249 28.78 -5.90 -8.80
N SER A 250 27.72 -6.69 -8.81
CA SER A 250 27.76 -8.10 -9.18
C SER A 250 27.88 -8.22 -10.70
N ASN A 251 29.13 -8.18 -11.18
CA ASN A 251 29.40 -8.52 -12.58
C ASN A 251 28.81 -9.90 -12.91
N ASP A 252 27.72 -9.91 -13.65
CA ASP A 252 27.16 -10.99 -14.47
C ASP A 252 26.33 -12.14 -13.83
N ALA A 253 26.55 -12.60 -12.61
CA ALA A 253 25.92 -13.87 -12.22
C ALA A 253 24.49 -13.76 -11.67
N SER A 254 24.14 -12.65 -10.99
CA SER A 254 22.83 -12.50 -10.36
C SER A 254 21.74 -11.90 -11.27
N VAL A 255 22.17 -11.19 -12.33
CA VAL A 255 21.27 -10.55 -13.31
C VAL A 255 21.23 -11.34 -14.64
N THR A 256 21.88 -12.50 -14.70
CA THR A 256 21.77 -13.39 -15.88
C THR A 256 20.38 -14.02 -15.93
N GLY A 257 19.58 -13.62 -16.93
CA GLY A 257 18.21 -14.07 -17.14
C GLY A 257 17.20 -12.97 -16.89
N SER A 258 15.92 -13.33 -17.01
CA SER A 258 14.82 -12.43 -16.69
C SER A 258 14.61 -12.36 -15.18
N VAL A 259 14.63 -11.14 -14.63
CA VAL A 259 14.46 -10.90 -13.20
C VAL A 259 13.44 -9.80 -12.94
N SER A 260 12.81 -9.82 -11.76
CA SER A 260 12.09 -8.68 -11.24
C SER A 260 12.71 -8.19 -9.94
N ILE A 261 12.57 -6.90 -9.68
CA ILE A 261 13.07 -6.23 -8.47
C ILE A 261 11.98 -5.31 -7.91
N ASN A 262 11.77 -5.39 -6.60
CA ASN A 262 10.85 -4.50 -5.89
C ASN A 262 11.52 -3.14 -5.67
N LEU A 263 10.85 -2.06 -6.07
CA LEU A 263 11.31 -0.69 -5.89
C LEU A 263 10.14 0.23 -5.51
N ASN A 264 10.47 1.33 -4.84
CA ASN A 264 9.55 2.43 -4.63
C ASN A 264 9.55 3.37 -5.85
N VAL A 265 8.43 4.05 -6.11
CA VAL A 265 8.33 5.05 -7.20
C VAL A 265 9.39 6.14 -7.04
N SER A 266 9.61 6.62 -5.81
CA SER A 266 10.65 7.60 -5.48
C SER A 266 12.06 7.12 -5.84
N THR A 267 12.31 5.81 -5.68
CA THR A 267 13.63 5.22 -6.04
C THR A 267 13.87 5.27 -7.54
N LEU A 268 12.85 5.07 -8.38
CA LEU A 268 12.99 5.15 -9.84
C LEU A 268 13.42 6.54 -10.34
N LEU A 269 13.13 7.57 -9.56
CA LEU A 269 13.48 8.96 -9.85
C LEU A 269 14.80 9.39 -9.15
N SER A 270 15.47 8.48 -8.46
CA SER A 270 16.67 8.76 -7.67
C SER A 270 17.97 8.67 -8.49
N PRO A 271 19.05 9.35 -8.04
CA PRO A 271 20.38 9.18 -8.63
C PRO A 271 20.91 7.74 -8.58
N ASP A 272 20.48 6.96 -7.57
CA ASP A 272 20.89 5.55 -7.44
C ASP A 272 20.34 4.70 -8.58
N PHE A 273 19.08 4.93 -8.99
CA PHE A 273 18.50 4.26 -10.15
C PHE A 273 19.18 4.68 -11.45
N LEU A 274 19.51 5.97 -11.62
CA LEU A 274 20.24 6.44 -12.79
C LEU A 274 21.63 5.78 -12.90
N THR A 275 22.30 5.62 -11.75
CA THR A 275 23.59 4.91 -11.69
C THR A 275 23.44 3.44 -12.06
N PHE A 276 22.42 2.76 -11.55
CA PHE A 276 22.08 1.39 -11.93
C PHE A 276 21.80 1.29 -13.43
N ASP A 277 20.89 2.14 -13.96
CA ASP A 277 20.52 2.14 -15.38
C ASP A 277 21.73 2.32 -16.31
N SER A 278 22.67 3.19 -15.94
CA SER A 278 23.89 3.42 -16.74
C SER A 278 24.80 2.19 -16.84
N ASN A 279 24.71 1.27 -15.86
CA ASN A 279 25.49 0.03 -15.82
C ASN A 279 24.76 -1.17 -16.47
N VAL A 280 23.43 -1.06 -16.68
CA VAL A 280 22.67 -2.11 -17.37
C VAL A 280 22.83 -2.00 -18.88
N LYS A 281 23.25 -3.09 -19.52
CA LYS A 281 23.34 -3.16 -20.98
C LYS A 281 21.95 -2.96 -21.62
N ALA A 282 21.87 -2.20 -22.70
CA ALA A 282 20.59 -1.90 -23.36
C ALA A 282 19.76 -3.15 -23.69
N GLY A 283 20.41 -4.23 -24.15
CA GLY A 283 19.72 -5.50 -24.46
C GLY A 283 19.22 -6.27 -23.23
N GLN A 284 19.65 -5.93 -22.02
CA GLN A 284 19.22 -6.59 -20.77
C GLN A 284 18.04 -5.87 -20.10
N ARG A 285 17.82 -4.58 -20.39
CA ARG A 285 16.72 -3.81 -19.75
C ARG A 285 15.36 -4.45 -19.96
N GLY A 286 15.09 -4.97 -21.15
CA GLY A 286 13.84 -5.68 -21.47
C GLY A 286 13.61 -6.99 -20.70
N THR A 287 14.65 -7.54 -20.04
CA THR A 287 14.55 -8.73 -19.19
C THR A 287 14.36 -8.38 -17.72
N ILE A 288 14.40 -7.09 -17.36
CA ILE A 288 14.21 -6.59 -16.00
C ILE A 288 12.77 -6.07 -15.85
N VAL A 289 12.10 -6.54 -14.84
CA VAL A 289 10.76 -6.10 -14.43
C VAL A 289 10.88 -5.29 -13.14
N LEU A 290 10.37 -4.08 -13.13
CA LEU A 290 10.32 -3.20 -11.96
C LEU A 290 8.96 -3.41 -11.28
N GLU A 291 8.96 -3.98 -10.08
CA GLU A 291 7.74 -4.24 -9.30
C GLU A 291 7.48 -3.06 -8.37
N LEU A 292 6.30 -2.44 -8.51
CA LEU A 292 5.87 -1.29 -7.74
C LEU A 292 4.62 -1.64 -6.95
N GLN A 293 4.62 -1.31 -5.67
CA GLN A 293 3.46 -1.56 -4.82
C GLN A 293 2.27 -0.69 -5.21
N LYS A 294 1.07 -1.28 -5.23
CA LYS A 294 -0.19 -0.56 -5.47
C LYS A 294 -0.26 0.74 -4.67
N ILE A 295 0.06 0.67 -3.39
CA ILE A 295 -0.06 1.82 -2.48
C ILE A 295 0.88 2.97 -2.85
N ASP A 296 2.07 2.66 -3.32
CA ASP A 296 3.05 3.66 -3.72
C ASP A 296 2.65 4.33 -5.05
N ILE A 297 2.15 3.55 -6.01
CA ILE A 297 1.62 4.07 -7.29
C ILE A 297 0.47 5.04 -7.07
N PHE A 298 -0.50 4.66 -6.23
CA PHE A 298 -1.71 5.46 -6.02
C PHE A 298 -1.56 6.57 -4.98
N ALA A 299 -0.48 6.58 -4.21
CA ALA A 299 -0.12 7.71 -3.36
C ALA A 299 0.19 8.96 -4.22
N ASP A 300 0.95 8.79 -5.31
CA ASP A 300 1.29 9.87 -6.25
C ASP A 300 1.28 9.35 -7.69
N LEU A 301 0.13 9.47 -8.35
CA LEU A 301 -0.04 9.06 -9.74
C LEU A 301 0.79 9.92 -10.71
N GLY A 302 1.05 11.19 -10.37
CA GLY A 302 1.86 12.08 -11.20
C GLY A 302 3.31 11.62 -11.24
N ALA A 303 3.91 11.39 -10.06
CA ALA A 303 5.26 10.82 -9.94
C ALA A 303 5.36 9.44 -10.60
N PHE A 304 4.34 8.58 -10.38
CA PHE A 304 4.30 7.27 -11.02
C PHE A 304 4.29 7.37 -12.55
N PHE A 305 3.43 8.19 -13.16
CA PHE A 305 3.37 8.30 -14.62
C PHE A 305 4.68 8.83 -15.19
N PHE A 306 5.30 9.79 -14.54
CA PHE A 306 6.62 10.28 -14.95
C PHE A 306 7.69 9.18 -14.85
N ALA A 307 7.77 8.47 -13.72
CA ALA A 307 8.70 7.36 -13.52
C ALA A 307 8.46 6.22 -14.52
N ARG A 308 7.19 5.86 -14.76
CA ARG A 308 6.80 4.86 -15.75
C ARG A 308 7.30 5.20 -17.14
N ASP A 309 7.03 6.41 -17.62
CA ASP A 309 7.43 6.82 -18.97
C ASP A 309 8.95 6.84 -19.09
N PHE A 310 9.63 7.35 -18.07
CA PHE A 310 11.10 7.32 -17.98
C PHE A 310 11.68 5.89 -18.07
N CYS A 311 11.08 4.91 -17.36
CA CYS A 311 11.53 3.53 -17.38
C CYS A 311 11.20 2.83 -18.71
N ARG A 312 10.02 3.07 -19.28
CA ARG A 312 9.59 2.50 -20.55
C ARG A 312 10.45 2.97 -21.72
N ASP A 313 10.82 4.25 -21.77
CA ASP A 313 11.72 4.80 -22.79
C ASP A 313 13.09 4.12 -22.78
N ARG A 314 13.49 3.57 -21.62
CA ARG A 314 14.71 2.79 -21.44
C ARG A 314 14.55 1.30 -21.72
N GLY A 315 13.33 0.84 -21.90
CA GLY A 315 13.02 -0.55 -22.23
C GLY A 315 12.75 -1.46 -21.03
N TYR A 316 12.61 -0.93 -19.82
CA TYR A 316 12.17 -1.70 -18.65
C TYR A 316 10.70 -2.06 -18.74
N ARG A 317 10.34 -3.18 -18.09
CA ARG A 317 8.95 -3.59 -17.89
C ARG A 317 8.52 -3.25 -16.48
N ILE A 318 7.25 -2.90 -16.32
CA ILE A 318 6.68 -2.50 -15.03
C ILE A 318 5.58 -3.49 -14.62
N CYS A 319 5.62 -3.92 -13.36
CA CYS A 319 4.60 -4.75 -12.74
C CYS A 319 4.00 -4.01 -11.54
N ILE A 320 2.68 -3.93 -11.49
CA ILE A 320 2.00 -3.47 -10.26
C ILE A 320 1.83 -4.66 -9.32
N ASP A 321 2.28 -4.51 -8.07
CA ASP A 321 2.19 -5.53 -7.04
C ASP A 321 1.18 -5.16 -5.94
N GLY A 322 0.71 -6.18 -5.20
CA GLY A 322 -0.19 -6.00 -4.08
C GLY A 322 -1.66 -5.83 -4.46
N ILE A 323 -2.07 -6.27 -5.65
CA ILE A 323 -3.47 -6.22 -6.08
C ILE A 323 -4.26 -7.35 -5.39
N SER A 324 -5.40 -7.01 -4.78
CA SER A 324 -6.37 -7.99 -4.28
C SER A 324 -7.34 -8.43 -5.38
N HIS A 325 -8.05 -9.53 -5.16
CA HIS A 325 -9.12 -9.99 -6.04
C HIS A 325 -10.24 -8.94 -6.18
N LEU A 326 -10.52 -8.16 -5.12
CA LEU A 326 -11.52 -7.08 -5.15
C LEU A 326 -11.05 -5.88 -5.98
N SER A 327 -9.74 -5.63 -6.04
CA SER A 327 -9.18 -4.50 -6.79
C SER A 327 -8.97 -4.80 -8.27
N LEU A 328 -8.68 -6.06 -8.63
CA LEU A 328 -8.32 -6.43 -10.01
C LEU A 328 -9.34 -5.99 -11.07
N PRO A 329 -10.68 -6.13 -10.87
CA PRO A 329 -11.66 -5.71 -11.87
C PRO A 329 -11.65 -4.21 -12.20
N TYR A 330 -11.08 -3.39 -11.31
CA TYR A 330 -11.01 -1.93 -11.47
C TYR A 330 -9.65 -1.45 -11.97
N ILE A 331 -8.68 -2.36 -12.11
CA ILE A 331 -7.33 -2.04 -12.60
C ILE A 331 -7.27 -2.23 -14.11
N ASN A 332 -7.30 -1.13 -14.85
CA ASN A 332 -7.02 -1.19 -16.29
C ASN A 332 -5.51 -1.10 -16.54
N ARG A 333 -4.87 -2.25 -16.72
CA ARG A 333 -3.44 -2.39 -16.97
C ARG A 333 -2.95 -1.49 -18.12
N ASN A 334 -3.72 -1.44 -19.21
CA ASN A 334 -3.35 -0.67 -20.40
C ASN A 334 -3.39 0.84 -20.15
N LYS A 335 -4.40 1.33 -19.40
CA LYS A 335 -4.50 2.76 -19.03
C LYS A 335 -3.39 3.17 -18.07
N LEU A 336 -3.04 2.32 -17.10
CA LEU A 336 -1.90 2.55 -16.22
C LEU A 336 -0.56 2.43 -16.97
N GLY A 337 -0.54 1.74 -18.11
CA GLY A 337 0.67 1.54 -18.90
C GLY A 337 1.68 0.60 -18.21
N VAL A 338 1.21 -0.34 -17.39
CA VAL A 338 2.06 -1.38 -16.79
C VAL A 338 2.02 -2.66 -17.61
N ASP A 339 3.07 -3.47 -17.53
CA ASP A 339 3.21 -4.69 -18.33
C ASP A 339 2.56 -5.89 -17.68
N MET A 340 2.55 -5.95 -16.35
CA MET A 340 2.05 -7.08 -15.57
C MET A 340 1.36 -6.62 -14.29
N ILE A 341 0.57 -7.52 -13.72
CA ILE A 341 -0.13 -7.36 -12.45
C ILE A 341 0.20 -8.56 -11.56
N LYS A 342 0.63 -8.33 -10.31
CA LYS A 342 0.72 -9.35 -9.27
C LYS A 342 -0.49 -9.27 -8.35
N MET A 343 -1.27 -10.33 -8.32
CA MET A 343 -2.44 -10.48 -7.47
C MET A 343 -2.11 -11.41 -6.30
N LEU A 344 -2.49 -10.99 -5.10
CA LEU A 344 -2.31 -11.77 -3.88
C LEU A 344 -3.39 -12.86 -3.80
N TRP A 345 -2.96 -14.10 -3.60
CA TRP A 345 -3.86 -15.18 -3.21
C TRP A 345 -4.36 -14.99 -1.78
N ASP A 346 -5.65 -15.19 -1.59
CA ASP A 346 -6.30 -15.26 -0.28
C ASP A 346 -7.26 -16.44 -0.25
N ALA A 347 -7.32 -17.16 0.89
CA ALA A 347 -8.18 -18.33 1.04
C ALA A 347 -9.68 -17.99 0.90
N ASP A 348 -10.09 -16.75 1.19
CA ASP A 348 -11.47 -16.29 1.01
C ASP A 348 -11.94 -16.33 -0.45
N MET A 349 -11.01 -16.31 -1.40
CA MET A 349 -11.32 -16.44 -2.83
C MET A 349 -11.95 -17.80 -3.18
N GLU A 350 -11.72 -18.86 -2.39
CA GLU A 350 -12.35 -20.16 -2.63
C GLU A 350 -13.86 -20.08 -2.47
N ASN A 351 -14.33 -19.24 -1.57
CA ASN A 351 -15.76 -19.06 -1.25
C ASN A 351 -16.48 -18.07 -2.18
N MET A 352 -15.75 -17.54 -3.18
CA MET A 352 -16.30 -16.59 -4.14
C MET A 352 -17.41 -17.23 -4.98
N ASP A 353 -18.53 -16.54 -5.12
CA ASP A 353 -19.62 -16.97 -5.99
C ASP A 353 -19.24 -16.92 -7.50
N GLU A 354 -20.05 -17.55 -8.34
CA GLU A 354 -19.75 -17.65 -9.76
C GLU A 354 -19.80 -16.28 -10.47
N ALA A 355 -20.64 -15.34 -10.02
CA ALA A 355 -20.72 -14.02 -10.61
C ALA A 355 -19.41 -13.22 -10.39
N HIS A 356 -18.83 -13.30 -9.20
CA HIS A 356 -17.53 -12.71 -8.91
C HIS A 356 -16.40 -13.42 -9.65
N ARG A 357 -16.45 -14.76 -9.76
CA ARG A 357 -15.47 -15.52 -10.58
C ARG A 357 -15.48 -15.09 -12.03
N GLU A 358 -16.67 -14.89 -12.61
CA GLU A 358 -16.81 -14.43 -13.99
C GLU A 358 -16.25 -13.01 -14.17
N THR A 359 -16.51 -12.13 -13.20
CA THR A 359 -15.92 -10.78 -13.18
C THR A 359 -14.38 -10.84 -13.15
N MET A 360 -13.83 -11.77 -12.37
CA MET A 360 -12.38 -11.99 -12.30
C MET A 360 -11.83 -12.55 -13.62
N ARG A 361 -12.51 -13.53 -14.25
CA ARG A 361 -12.11 -14.04 -15.57
C ARG A 361 -12.07 -12.93 -16.62
N ALA A 362 -13.10 -12.08 -16.62
CA ALA A 362 -13.15 -10.94 -17.53
C ALA A 362 -11.99 -9.97 -17.31
N ALA A 363 -11.66 -9.66 -16.05
CA ALA A 363 -10.54 -8.79 -15.68
C ALA A 363 -9.17 -9.39 -16.07
N VAL A 364 -9.00 -10.71 -15.88
CA VAL A 364 -7.80 -11.44 -16.32
C VAL A 364 -7.69 -11.41 -17.86
N ALA A 365 -8.77 -11.70 -18.57
CA ALA A 365 -8.80 -11.68 -20.05
C ALA A 365 -8.50 -10.27 -20.60
N GLU A 366 -9.06 -9.20 -19.99
CA GLU A 366 -8.76 -7.82 -20.37
C GLU A 366 -7.29 -7.46 -20.13
N SER A 367 -6.71 -7.96 -19.04
CA SER A 367 -5.29 -7.76 -18.71
C SER A 367 -4.36 -8.58 -19.62
N GLY A 368 -4.82 -9.69 -20.16
CA GLY A 368 -4.06 -10.68 -20.95
C GLY A 368 -3.60 -11.86 -20.08
N ASP A 369 -3.82 -13.08 -20.58
CA ASP A 369 -3.68 -14.37 -19.87
C ASP A 369 -2.29 -14.60 -19.24
N THR A 370 -1.23 -14.02 -19.81
CA THR A 370 0.16 -14.12 -19.32
C THR A 370 0.63 -12.83 -18.64
N ARG A 371 -0.28 -11.94 -18.26
CA ARG A 371 0.03 -10.64 -17.67
C ARG A 371 -0.41 -10.52 -16.21
N VAL A 372 -1.18 -11.52 -15.73
CA VAL A 372 -1.59 -11.59 -14.32
C VAL A 372 -0.84 -12.74 -13.66
N ILE A 373 -0.18 -12.44 -12.55
CA ILE A 373 0.58 -13.38 -11.74
C ILE A 373 -0.17 -13.56 -10.43
N LEU A 374 -0.54 -14.79 -10.09
CA LEU A 374 -1.07 -15.11 -8.77
C LEU A 374 0.10 -15.43 -7.83
N CYS A 375 0.28 -14.65 -6.80
CA CYS A 375 1.37 -14.83 -5.83
C CYS A 375 0.86 -15.30 -4.45
N ARG A 376 1.77 -15.74 -3.58
CA ARG A 376 1.48 -16.46 -2.33
C ARG A 376 0.79 -17.82 -2.55
N CYS A 377 1.07 -18.48 -3.65
CA CYS A 377 0.60 -19.83 -3.92
C CYS A 377 1.36 -20.85 -3.06
N ASP A 378 0.98 -20.93 -1.79
CA ASP A 378 1.66 -21.77 -0.79
C ASP A 378 1.04 -23.17 -0.66
N ASP A 379 -0.08 -23.40 -1.37
CA ASP A 379 -0.74 -24.70 -1.48
C ASP A 379 -1.37 -24.91 -2.89
N GLU A 380 -1.86 -26.13 -3.14
CA GLU A 380 -2.46 -26.51 -4.41
C GLU A 380 -3.76 -25.75 -4.75
N ARG A 381 -4.49 -25.27 -3.71
CA ARG A 381 -5.77 -24.56 -3.86
C ARG A 381 -5.59 -23.28 -4.65
N ALA A 382 -4.51 -22.55 -4.38
CA ALA A 382 -4.17 -21.33 -5.10
C ALA A 382 -4.01 -21.57 -6.60
N ILE A 383 -3.34 -22.66 -7.00
CA ILE A 383 -3.13 -23.00 -8.40
C ILE A 383 -4.47 -23.40 -9.06
N LYS A 384 -5.27 -24.23 -8.39
CA LYS A 384 -6.60 -24.63 -8.88
C LYS A 384 -7.52 -23.43 -9.07
N PHE A 385 -7.53 -22.51 -8.11
CA PHE A 385 -8.29 -21.27 -8.22
C PHE A 385 -7.79 -20.43 -9.40
N GLY A 386 -6.49 -20.18 -9.51
CA GLY A 386 -5.90 -19.40 -10.60
C GLY A 386 -6.29 -19.96 -11.96
N HIS A 387 -6.21 -21.28 -12.16
CA HIS A 387 -6.66 -21.94 -13.40
C HIS A 387 -8.16 -21.71 -13.65
N SER A 388 -9.00 -21.70 -12.59
CA SER A 388 -10.45 -21.49 -12.73
C SER A 388 -10.81 -20.08 -13.25
N ILE A 389 -9.89 -19.14 -13.17
CA ILE A 389 -10.03 -17.76 -13.66
C ILE A 389 -9.02 -17.44 -14.79
N ASN A 390 -8.48 -18.46 -15.44
CA ASN A 390 -7.55 -18.38 -16.59
C ASN A 390 -6.18 -17.77 -16.29
N ILE A 391 -5.74 -17.73 -15.03
CA ILE A 391 -4.35 -17.37 -14.70
C ILE A 391 -3.44 -18.57 -14.95
N THR A 392 -2.30 -18.32 -15.58
CA THR A 392 -1.29 -19.32 -15.91
C THR A 392 0.08 -19.02 -15.29
N MET A 393 0.25 -17.86 -14.65
CA MET A 393 1.50 -17.47 -14.00
C MET A 393 1.34 -17.47 -12.48
N PHE A 394 2.25 -18.15 -11.79
CA PHE A 394 2.16 -18.41 -10.36
C PHE A 394 3.49 -18.20 -9.66
N GLN A 395 3.41 -17.75 -8.40
CA GLN A 395 4.55 -17.59 -7.51
C GLN A 395 4.17 -18.02 -6.09
N GLY A 396 5.00 -18.81 -5.42
CA GLY A 396 4.79 -19.24 -4.04
C GLY A 396 5.54 -20.52 -3.68
N ARG A 397 5.49 -20.88 -2.41
CA ARG A 397 6.24 -22.04 -1.88
C ARG A 397 5.82 -23.36 -2.52
N HIS A 398 4.53 -23.52 -2.79
CA HIS A 398 4.04 -24.74 -3.44
C HIS A 398 4.57 -24.88 -4.88
N VAL A 399 4.64 -23.78 -5.62
CA VAL A 399 5.21 -23.76 -6.97
C VAL A 399 6.69 -24.18 -6.95
N GLU A 400 7.47 -23.70 -5.97
CA GLU A 400 8.87 -24.07 -5.78
C GLU A 400 9.04 -25.54 -5.40
N GLN A 401 8.14 -26.09 -4.56
CA GLN A 401 8.12 -27.51 -4.21
C GLN A 401 7.91 -28.38 -5.45
N LEU A 402 6.90 -28.05 -6.28
CA LEU A 402 6.63 -28.75 -7.53
C LEU A 402 7.84 -28.72 -8.49
N MET A 403 8.55 -27.59 -8.56
CA MET A 403 9.79 -27.48 -9.35
C MET A 403 10.90 -28.40 -8.83
N SER A 404 11.06 -28.49 -7.51
CA SER A 404 12.14 -29.25 -6.88
C SER A 404 11.96 -30.77 -6.98
N GLU A 405 10.75 -31.27 -7.10
CA GLU A 405 10.43 -32.69 -7.20
C GLU A 405 11.00 -33.35 -8.48
N ARG A 406 11.20 -32.56 -9.54
CA ARG A 406 11.81 -33.04 -10.79
C ARG A 406 13.33 -33.19 -10.72
N THR A 407 13.98 -32.43 -9.85
CA THR A 407 15.47 -32.47 -9.73
C THR A 407 15.95 -33.73 -8.99
N LYS A 408 15.01 -34.47 -8.36
CA LYS A 408 15.30 -35.69 -7.60
C LYS A 408 14.97 -36.99 -8.36
N LYS A 409 14.38 -36.92 -9.55
CA LYS A 409 14.16 -38.05 -10.47
C LYS A 409 15.15 -37.97 -11.63
#